data_7133b5192fb55cbbbd4f6665354d626e
#
_entry.id   7133b5192fb55cbbbd4f6665354d626e
#
_cell.length_a   1.000
_cell.length_b   1.000
_cell.length_c   1.000
_cell.angle_alpha   90.00
_cell.angle_beta   90.00
_cell.angle_gamma   90.00
#
_symmetry.space_group_name_H-M   'P 1'
#
loop_
_entity.id
_entity.type
_entity.pdbx_description
1 polymer ?
#
loop_
_entity_poly.entity_id
_entity_poly.type
_entity_poly.pdbx_seq_one_letter_code
_entity_poly.pdbx_strand_id
1 'polypeptide(L)'
;MNHQNYKFLPVLLLGNLLCMMDTSIMTIILPQLQSAFNESLSNLSWALNIYTIIFAVLIIPFGRLAERIGRNKFVFGSLIIFGISSLLSGLAPNLSWMLAARAIQSIGAAGIIPTSMVIGLENSNQVNRNKVVAALAGIQGLAVALGPTIGGIVTQFWGWRWVFLINLPLVLLDLVLFLWVFPLKNESTSKTSVDWLGAGLSMTILFCLSLALIQGNKWGWRHLLLFRY
;
A
#
# COMPACT_ATOMS: atom_id res chain seq x y z
N MET A 1 -7.71 34.63 13.31
CA MET A 1 -7.93 33.16 13.16
C MET A 1 -7.40 32.76 11.78
N ASN A 2 -6.17 32.20 11.73
CA ASN A 2 -5.62 31.73 10.46
C ASN A 2 -6.44 30.52 9.99
N HIS A 3 -7.18 30.67 8.90
CA HIS A 3 -7.73 29.56 8.15
C HIS A 3 -6.56 28.71 7.64
N GLN A 4 -6.16 27.72 8.41
CA GLN A 4 -5.22 26.71 7.91
C GLN A 4 -5.88 26.02 6.71
N ASN A 5 -5.26 26.15 5.55
CA ASN A 5 -5.69 25.48 4.33
C ASN A 5 -5.44 23.96 4.47
N TYR A 6 -6.44 23.21 4.94
CA TYR A 6 -6.42 21.74 4.97
C TYR A 6 -6.56 21.08 3.59
N LYS A 7 -6.28 21.84 2.52
CA LYS A 7 -6.35 21.34 1.13
C LYS A 7 -5.49 20.11 0.89
N PHE A 8 -4.46 19.92 1.71
CA PHE A 8 -3.57 18.75 1.63
C PHE A 8 -4.24 17.47 2.13
N LEU A 9 -5.19 17.58 3.08
CA LEU A 9 -5.74 16.41 3.75
C LEU A 9 -6.56 15.50 2.82
N PRO A 10 -7.51 16.00 1.99
CA PRO A 10 -8.24 15.15 1.05
C PRO A 10 -7.35 14.34 0.10
N VAL A 11 -6.25 14.94 -0.36
CA VAL A 11 -5.27 14.28 -1.24
C VAL A 11 -4.60 13.11 -0.52
N LEU A 12 -4.09 13.35 0.68
CA LEU A 12 -3.45 12.29 1.47
C LEU A 12 -4.43 11.19 1.89
N LEU A 13 -5.69 11.56 2.15
CA LEU A 13 -6.75 10.60 2.48
C LEU A 13 -7.10 9.72 1.29
N LEU A 14 -7.15 10.27 0.07
CA LEU A 14 -7.49 9.52 -1.14
C LEU A 14 -6.43 8.44 -1.45
N GLY A 15 -5.14 8.78 -1.41
CA GLY A 15 -4.07 7.80 -1.60
C GLY A 15 -4.09 6.67 -0.55
N ASN A 16 -4.35 7.02 0.73
CA ASN A 16 -4.48 6.02 1.79
C ASN A 16 -5.72 5.13 1.61
N LEU A 17 -6.87 5.72 1.24
CA LEU A 17 -8.10 4.99 0.93
C LEU A 17 -7.84 3.94 -0.17
N LEU A 18 -7.21 4.35 -1.28
CA LEU A 18 -6.91 3.48 -2.42
C LEU A 18 -6.09 2.26 -2.00
N CYS A 19 -4.99 2.47 -1.27
CA CYS A 19 -4.11 1.39 -0.84
C CYS A 19 -4.80 0.39 0.09
N MET A 20 -5.59 0.88 1.05
CA MET A 20 -6.26 0.03 2.04
C MET A 20 -7.48 -0.69 1.45
N MET A 21 -8.24 -0.01 0.61
CA MET A 21 -9.39 -0.58 -0.09
C MET A 21 -8.93 -1.70 -1.02
N ASP A 22 -7.90 -1.48 -1.82
CA ASP A 22 -7.32 -2.48 -2.73
C ASP A 22 -6.90 -3.77 -1.99
N THR A 23 -6.27 -3.62 -0.83
CA THR A 23 -5.87 -4.76 0.00
C THR A 23 -7.08 -5.52 0.54
N SER A 24 -8.10 -4.81 1.01
CA SER A 24 -9.30 -5.41 1.59
C SER A 24 -10.18 -6.11 0.55
N ILE A 25 -10.34 -5.54 -0.64
CA ILE A 25 -11.13 -6.11 -1.73
C ILE A 25 -10.54 -7.44 -2.22
N MET A 26 -9.23 -7.58 -2.19
CA MET A 26 -8.54 -8.76 -2.71
C MET A 26 -9.04 -10.08 -2.10
N THR A 27 -9.46 -10.07 -0.82
CA THR A 27 -10.01 -11.27 -0.15
C THR A 27 -11.31 -11.76 -0.76
N ILE A 28 -12.12 -10.86 -1.29
CA ILE A 28 -13.43 -11.16 -1.86
C ILE A 28 -13.33 -11.74 -3.28
N ILE A 29 -12.31 -11.34 -4.03
CA ILE A 29 -12.15 -11.77 -5.43
C ILE A 29 -11.47 -13.13 -5.57
N LEU A 30 -10.90 -13.71 -4.50
CA LEU A 30 -10.19 -14.99 -4.55
C LEU A 30 -11.00 -16.12 -5.20
N PRO A 31 -12.31 -16.33 -4.91
CA PRO A 31 -13.09 -17.37 -5.56
C PRO A 31 -13.24 -17.17 -7.08
N GLN A 32 -13.37 -15.91 -7.53
CA GLN A 32 -13.45 -15.61 -8.96
C GLN A 32 -12.10 -15.80 -9.67
N LEU A 33 -10.99 -15.44 -8.99
CA LEU A 33 -9.65 -15.72 -9.49
C LEU A 33 -9.39 -17.24 -9.60
N GLN A 34 -9.94 -18.02 -8.67
CA GLN A 34 -9.84 -19.48 -8.71
C GLN A 34 -10.45 -20.05 -10.00
N SER A 35 -11.65 -19.61 -10.33
CA SER A 35 -12.31 -19.99 -11.56
C SER A 35 -11.59 -19.45 -12.81
N ALA A 36 -11.08 -18.21 -12.75
CA ALA A 36 -10.47 -17.55 -13.89
C ALA A 36 -9.08 -18.11 -14.26
N PHE A 37 -8.27 -18.47 -13.26
CA PHE A 37 -6.91 -18.96 -13.47
C PHE A 37 -6.77 -20.48 -13.32
N ASN A 38 -7.85 -21.18 -12.90
CA ASN A 38 -7.84 -22.62 -12.60
C ASN A 38 -6.74 -23.01 -11.59
N GLU A 39 -6.59 -22.21 -10.54
CA GLU A 39 -5.56 -22.34 -9.52
C GLU A 39 -6.15 -22.66 -8.14
N SER A 40 -5.35 -23.25 -7.26
CA SER A 40 -5.77 -23.51 -5.88
C SER A 40 -5.87 -22.21 -5.06
N LEU A 41 -6.77 -22.17 -4.06
CA LEU A 41 -6.85 -21.04 -3.13
C LEU A 41 -5.54 -20.80 -2.39
N SER A 42 -4.77 -21.87 -2.14
CA SER A 42 -3.45 -21.76 -1.53
C SER A 42 -2.44 -20.99 -2.41
N ASN A 43 -2.48 -21.20 -3.73
CA ASN A 43 -1.63 -20.47 -4.67
C ASN A 43 -2.11 -19.03 -4.82
N LEU A 44 -3.42 -18.82 -4.91
CA LEU A 44 -4.02 -17.48 -5.03
C LEU A 44 -3.80 -16.61 -3.79
N SER A 45 -3.74 -17.21 -2.60
CA SER A 45 -3.43 -16.46 -1.37
C SER A 45 -2.07 -15.76 -1.42
N TRP A 46 -1.16 -16.21 -2.29
CA TRP A 46 0.10 -15.52 -2.51
C TRP A 46 -0.06 -14.13 -3.11
N ALA A 47 -1.16 -13.85 -3.82
CA ALA A 47 -1.42 -12.50 -4.30
C ALA A 47 -1.70 -11.49 -3.18
N LEU A 48 -2.24 -11.95 -2.04
CA LEU A 48 -2.34 -11.18 -0.81
C LEU A 48 -1.00 -11.13 -0.07
N ASN A 49 -0.37 -12.29 0.08
CA ASN A 49 0.83 -12.44 0.90
C ASN A 49 2.02 -11.67 0.35
N ILE A 50 2.26 -11.73 -0.97
CA ILE A 50 3.37 -11.00 -1.61
C ILE A 50 3.23 -9.49 -1.43
N TYR A 51 2.00 -8.98 -1.55
CA TYR A 51 1.72 -7.58 -1.29
C TYR A 51 2.05 -7.21 0.16
N THR A 52 1.55 -7.97 1.12
CA THR A 52 1.75 -7.71 2.55
C THR A 52 3.23 -7.83 2.96
N ILE A 53 3.94 -8.84 2.47
CA ILE A 53 5.37 -9.03 2.74
C ILE A 53 6.18 -7.85 2.23
N ILE A 54 6.02 -7.49 0.95
CA ILE A 54 6.78 -6.40 0.33
C ILE A 54 6.45 -5.07 1.00
N PHE A 55 5.16 -4.82 1.30
CA PHE A 55 4.75 -3.63 2.04
C PHE A 55 5.46 -3.54 3.39
N ALA A 56 5.42 -4.60 4.20
CA ALA A 56 6.04 -4.62 5.52
C ALA A 56 7.56 -4.42 5.45
N VAL A 57 8.22 -5.05 4.48
CA VAL A 57 9.67 -4.98 4.27
C VAL A 57 10.11 -3.56 3.88
N LEU A 58 9.32 -2.87 3.05
CA LEU A 58 9.70 -1.57 2.48
C LEU A 58 9.29 -0.37 3.32
N ILE A 59 8.39 -0.53 4.29
CA ILE A 59 7.83 0.62 5.05
C ILE A 59 8.92 1.44 5.76
N ILE A 60 9.93 0.79 6.33
CA ILE A 60 11.02 1.45 7.06
C ILE A 60 12.02 2.12 6.11
N PRO A 61 12.62 1.42 5.12
CA PRO A 61 13.58 2.04 4.21
C PRO A 61 12.95 3.14 3.35
N PHE A 62 11.67 3.03 3.01
CA PHE A 62 10.98 4.03 2.21
C PHE A 62 10.72 5.34 2.98
N GLY A 63 10.53 5.28 4.29
CA GLY A 63 10.51 6.48 5.12
C GLY A 63 11.79 7.31 4.96
N ARG A 64 12.95 6.67 5.04
CA ARG A 64 14.27 7.32 4.86
C ARG A 64 14.51 7.76 3.42
N LEU A 65 14.09 6.94 2.46
CA LEU A 65 14.24 7.27 1.04
C LEU A 65 13.39 8.50 0.65
N ALA A 66 12.20 8.62 1.19
CA ALA A 66 11.32 9.77 1.01
C ALA A 66 11.95 11.07 1.52
N GLU A 67 12.65 11.04 2.68
CA GLU A 67 13.37 12.19 3.22
C GLU A 67 14.52 12.65 2.31
N ARG A 68 15.16 11.71 1.62
CA ARG A 68 16.29 11.99 0.73
C ARG A 68 15.88 12.50 -0.64
N ILE A 69 14.85 11.91 -1.24
CA ILE A 69 14.37 12.25 -2.59
C ILE A 69 13.50 13.50 -2.55
N GLY A 70 12.82 13.73 -1.44
CA GLY A 70 11.73 14.69 -1.27
C GLY A 70 10.40 13.94 -1.14
N ARG A 71 9.68 14.21 -0.07
CA ARG A 71 8.47 13.46 0.31
C ARG A 71 7.36 13.58 -0.71
N ASN A 72 7.15 14.78 -1.27
CA ASN A 72 6.11 14.98 -2.27
C ASN A 72 6.43 14.24 -3.57
N LYS A 73 7.69 14.33 -4.04
CA LYS A 73 8.15 13.57 -5.23
C LYS A 73 8.02 12.07 -5.02
N PHE A 74 8.35 11.60 -3.81
CA PHE A 74 8.31 10.20 -3.48
C PHE A 74 6.87 9.67 -3.47
N VAL A 75 5.92 10.37 -2.85
CA VAL A 75 4.49 10.00 -2.87
C VAL A 75 3.93 10.07 -4.28
N PHE A 76 4.26 11.13 -5.04
CA PHE A 76 3.81 11.26 -6.43
C PHE A 76 4.28 10.09 -7.30
N GLY A 77 5.56 9.72 -7.22
CA GLY A 77 6.11 8.55 -7.92
C GLY A 77 5.47 7.24 -7.45
N SER A 78 5.19 7.12 -6.16
CA SER A 78 4.53 5.95 -5.57
C SER A 78 3.09 5.79 -6.04
N LEU A 79 2.34 6.89 -6.21
CA LEU A 79 1.00 6.89 -6.81
C LEU A 79 1.02 6.41 -8.27
N ILE A 80 2.01 6.84 -9.06
CA ILE A 80 2.20 6.37 -10.44
C ILE A 80 2.46 4.87 -10.46
N ILE A 81 3.38 4.39 -9.61
CA ILE A 81 3.69 2.95 -9.51
C ILE A 81 2.44 2.17 -9.13
N PHE A 82 1.67 2.65 -8.14
CA PHE A 82 0.42 2.01 -7.70
C PHE A 82 -0.62 1.96 -8.83
N GLY A 83 -0.79 3.05 -9.58
CA GLY A 83 -1.73 3.10 -10.71
C GLY A 83 -1.34 2.16 -11.86
N ILE A 84 -0.08 2.18 -12.29
CA ILE A 84 0.42 1.29 -13.35
C ILE A 84 0.27 -0.17 -12.95
N SER A 85 0.66 -0.52 -11.73
CA SER A 85 0.55 -1.90 -11.24
C SER A 85 -0.90 -2.34 -11.03
N SER A 86 -1.81 -1.42 -10.71
CA SER A 86 -3.24 -1.69 -10.68
C SER A 86 -3.77 -2.03 -12.08
N LEU A 87 -3.35 -1.28 -13.10
CA LEU A 87 -3.65 -1.61 -14.50
C LEU A 87 -3.13 -3.01 -14.86
N LEU A 88 -1.86 -3.30 -14.54
CA LEU A 88 -1.25 -4.61 -14.80
C LEU A 88 -1.99 -5.75 -14.10
N SER A 89 -2.47 -5.52 -12.87
CA SER A 89 -3.30 -6.49 -12.12
C SER A 89 -4.64 -6.74 -12.80
N GLY A 90 -5.32 -5.68 -13.27
CA GLY A 90 -6.58 -5.79 -14.00
C GLY A 90 -6.46 -6.51 -15.36
N LEU A 91 -5.29 -6.43 -15.99
CA LEU A 91 -4.99 -7.08 -17.27
C LEU A 91 -4.32 -8.46 -17.12
N ALA A 92 -4.16 -8.97 -15.88
CA ALA A 92 -3.44 -10.22 -15.63
C ALA A 92 -4.05 -11.42 -16.39
N PRO A 93 -3.26 -12.12 -17.22
CA PRO A 93 -3.70 -13.30 -17.94
C PRO A 93 -3.59 -14.59 -17.09
N ASN A 94 -2.74 -14.59 -16.06
CA ASN A 94 -2.46 -15.73 -15.20
C ASN A 94 -1.99 -15.29 -13.81
N LEU A 95 -1.85 -16.25 -12.90
CA LEU A 95 -1.44 -16.01 -11.52
C LEU A 95 -0.04 -15.40 -11.43
N SER A 96 0.95 -15.89 -12.20
CA SER A 96 2.33 -15.38 -12.13
C SER A 96 2.40 -13.89 -12.48
N TRP A 97 1.66 -13.46 -13.51
CA TRP A 97 1.53 -12.04 -13.85
C TRP A 97 0.86 -11.25 -12.73
N MET A 98 -0.23 -11.78 -12.16
CA MET A 98 -0.91 -11.16 -11.03
C MET A 98 0.04 -10.98 -9.84
N LEU A 99 0.83 -12.00 -9.49
CA LEU A 99 1.82 -11.92 -8.40
C LEU A 99 2.86 -10.83 -8.65
N ALA A 100 3.39 -10.75 -9.86
CA ALA A 100 4.35 -9.70 -10.23
C ALA A 100 3.74 -8.30 -10.14
N ALA A 101 2.52 -8.12 -10.66
CA ALA A 101 1.80 -6.86 -10.59
C ALA A 101 1.50 -6.45 -9.13
N ARG A 102 1.09 -7.40 -8.29
CA ARG A 102 0.85 -7.18 -6.85
C ARG A 102 2.14 -6.82 -6.09
N ALA A 103 3.25 -7.43 -6.44
CA ALA A 103 4.56 -7.08 -5.88
C ALA A 103 4.91 -5.61 -6.18
N ILE A 104 4.76 -5.17 -7.44
CA ILE A 104 5.01 -3.78 -7.84
C ILE A 104 4.01 -2.82 -7.17
N GLN A 105 2.74 -3.20 -7.07
CA GLN A 105 1.70 -2.39 -6.44
C GLN A 105 1.99 -2.13 -4.96
N SER A 106 2.51 -3.13 -4.27
CA SER A 106 2.94 -3.03 -2.88
C SER A 106 4.08 -2.02 -2.68
N ILE A 107 5.01 -1.91 -3.65
CA ILE A 107 6.06 -0.88 -3.63
C ILE A 107 5.42 0.52 -3.62
N GLY A 108 4.42 0.74 -4.46
CA GLY A 108 3.67 2.01 -4.46
C GLY A 108 3.01 2.29 -3.11
N ALA A 109 2.27 1.32 -2.57
CA ALA A 109 1.57 1.49 -1.28
C ALA A 109 2.52 1.75 -0.11
N ALA A 110 3.69 1.06 -0.07
CA ALA A 110 4.72 1.26 0.94
C ALA A 110 5.32 2.68 0.91
N GLY A 111 5.28 3.34 -0.25
CA GLY A 111 5.68 4.74 -0.38
C GLY A 111 4.57 5.72 0.01
N ILE A 112 3.31 5.43 -0.33
CA ILE A 112 2.18 6.33 -0.09
C ILE A 112 1.85 6.43 1.41
N ILE A 113 1.62 5.31 2.08
CA ILE A 113 1.01 5.29 3.43
C ILE A 113 1.88 5.99 4.48
N PRO A 114 3.14 5.58 4.73
CA PRO A 114 3.96 6.21 5.77
C PRO A 114 4.32 7.65 5.42
N THR A 115 4.61 7.93 4.15
CA THR A 115 5.02 9.27 3.74
C THR A 115 3.86 10.27 3.81
N SER A 116 2.63 9.84 3.48
CA SER A 116 1.42 10.65 3.66
C SER A 116 1.22 11.07 5.12
N MET A 117 1.49 10.19 6.08
CA MET A 117 1.41 10.51 7.50
C MET A 117 2.41 11.63 7.86
N VAL A 118 3.65 11.52 7.39
CA VAL A 118 4.69 12.52 7.67
C VAL A 118 4.35 13.86 7.03
N ILE A 119 3.94 13.87 5.75
CA ILE A 119 3.49 15.09 5.05
C ILE A 119 2.33 15.75 5.80
N GLY A 120 1.36 14.95 6.24
CA GLY A 120 0.21 15.43 7.00
C GLY A 120 0.61 16.09 8.32
N LEU A 121 1.55 15.51 9.06
CA LEU A 121 2.05 16.05 10.32
C LEU A 121 2.87 17.33 10.12
N GLU A 122 3.65 17.43 9.05
CA GLU A 122 4.46 18.63 8.75
C GLU A 122 3.60 19.81 8.31
N ASN A 123 2.55 19.55 7.56
CA ASN A 123 1.62 20.60 7.11
C ASN A 123 0.56 20.96 8.16
N SER A 124 0.63 20.38 9.37
CA SER A 124 -0.30 20.64 10.46
C SER A 124 0.37 21.34 11.65
N ASN A 125 -0.39 22.22 12.33
CA ASN A 125 0.07 22.79 13.62
C ASN A 125 0.02 21.72 14.72
N GLN A 126 0.80 21.94 15.78
CA GLN A 126 0.89 21.06 16.96
C GLN A 126 -0.50 20.62 17.48
N VAL A 127 -1.45 21.57 17.57
CA VAL A 127 -2.83 21.32 18.07
C VAL A 127 -3.65 20.40 17.14
N ASN A 128 -3.35 20.39 15.84
CA ASN A 128 -4.11 19.68 14.84
C ASN A 128 -3.48 18.35 14.37
N ARG A 129 -2.27 18.05 14.83
CA ARG A 129 -1.58 16.78 14.50
C ARG A 129 -2.42 15.55 14.83
N ASN A 130 -3.06 15.54 16.00
CA ASN A 130 -3.93 14.43 16.39
C ASN A 130 -5.15 14.28 15.47
N LYS A 131 -5.68 15.37 14.93
CA LYS A 131 -6.79 15.34 13.97
C LYS A 131 -6.35 14.74 12.62
N VAL A 132 -5.14 15.08 12.16
CA VAL A 132 -4.58 14.51 10.92
C VAL A 132 -4.34 13.01 11.09
N VAL A 133 -3.74 12.60 12.20
CA VAL A 133 -3.53 11.18 12.51
C VAL A 133 -4.87 10.42 12.57
N ALA A 134 -5.85 11.00 13.29
CA ALA A 134 -7.18 10.41 13.41
C ALA A 134 -7.90 10.32 12.04
N ALA A 135 -7.77 11.33 11.18
CA ALA A 135 -8.36 11.33 9.85
C ALA A 135 -7.73 10.26 8.95
N LEU A 136 -6.39 10.14 8.94
CA LEU A 136 -5.68 9.12 8.17
C LEU A 136 -5.99 7.70 8.68
N ALA A 137 -5.98 7.48 10.00
CA ALA A 137 -6.37 6.19 10.57
C ALA A 137 -7.86 5.87 10.32
N GLY A 138 -8.71 6.87 10.43
CA GLY A 138 -10.15 6.74 10.16
C GLY A 138 -10.45 6.33 8.73
N ILE A 139 -9.82 6.98 7.75
CA ILE A 139 -10.02 6.62 6.33
C ILE A 139 -9.48 5.23 6.00
N GLN A 140 -8.36 4.83 6.61
CA GLN A 140 -7.81 3.48 6.45
C GLN A 140 -8.80 2.44 7.02
N GLY A 141 -9.32 2.65 8.23
CA GLY A 141 -10.35 1.78 8.81
C GLY A 141 -11.63 1.71 7.98
N LEU A 142 -12.10 2.86 7.48
CA LEU A 142 -13.25 2.95 6.57
C LEU A 142 -13.01 2.17 5.27
N ALA A 143 -11.83 2.32 4.67
CA ALA A 143 -11.45 1.62 3.45
C ALA A 143 -11.46 0.09 3.63
N VAL A 144 -10.93 -0.39 4.76
CA VAL A 144 -10.94 -1.83 5.09
C VAL A 144 -12.36 -2.33 5.31
N ALA A 145 -13.21 -1.55 5.99
CA ALA A 145 -14.61 -1.94 6.26
C ALA A 145 -15.47 -1.93 4.99
N LEU A 146 -15.31 -0.94 4.12
CA LEU A 146 -16.09 -0.80 2.89
C LEU A 146 -15.56 -1.65 1.73
N GLY A 147 -14.28 -2.02 1.75
CA GLY A 147 -13.63 -2.78 0.68
C GLY A 147 -14.39 -4.02 0.28
N PRO A 148 -14.76 -4.94 1.20
CA PRO A 148 -15.52 -6.15 0.85
C PRO A 148 -16.86 -5.84 0.19
N THR A 149 -17.59 -4.83 0.64
CA THR A 149 -18.89 -4.44 0.07
C THR A 149 -18.71 -3.88 -1.35
N ILE A 150 -17.79 -2.92 -1.52
CA ILE A 150 -17.50 -2.32 -2.83
C ILE A 150 -16.95 -3.40 -3.78
N GLY A 151 -16.01 -4.21 -3.30
CA GLY A 151 -15.44 -5.31 -4.07
C GLY A 151 -16.48 -6.33 -4.51
N GLY A 152 -17.39 -6.71 -3.62
CA GLY A 152 -18.49 -7.63 -3.92
C GLY A 152 -19.41 -7.07 -5.01
N ILE A 153 -19.82 -5.81 -4.88
CA ILE A 153 -20.66 -5.13 -5.89
C ILE A 153 -19.95 -5.08 -7.24
N VAL A 154 -18.72 -4.53 -7.26
CA VAL A 154 -17.94 -4.41 -8.50
C VAL A 154 -17.73 -5.76 -9.16
N THR A 155 -17.39 -6.77 -8.38
CA THR A 155 -17.10 -8.11 -8.88
C THR A 155 -18.35 -8.80 -9.44
N GLN A 156 -19.50 -8.58 -8.82
CA GLN A 156 -20.76 -9.16 -9.25
C GLN A 156 -21.25 -8.57 -10.59
N PHE A 157 -21.10 -7.25 -10.81
CA PHE A 157 -21.63 -6.59 -12.00
C PHE A 157 -20.63 -6.54 -13.17
N TRP A 158 -19.33 -6.38 -12.87
CA TRP A 158 -18.30 -6.15 -13.91
C TRP A 158 -17.15 -7.18 -13.87
N GLY A 159 -17.12 -8.05 -12.87
CA GLY A 159 -16.08 -9.05 -12.71
C GLY A 159 -14.84 -8.54 -11.99
N TRP A 160 -13.95 -9.47 -11.59
CA TRP A 160 -12.81 -9.22 -10.72
C TRP A 160 -11.77 -8.22 -11.30
N ARG A 161 -11.65 -8.13 -12.62
CA ARG A 161 -10.71 -7.21 -13.27
C ARG A 161 -11.01 -5.75 -12.94
N TRP A 162 -12.29 -5.40 -12.85
CA TRP A 162 -12.72 -4.04 -12.56
C TRP A 162 -12.38 -3.59 -11.15
N VAL A 163 -12.14 -4.50 -10.23
CA VAL A 163 -11.65 -4.19 -8.88
C VAL A 163 -10.31 -3.43 -8.92
N PHE A 164 -9.45 -3.80 -9.86
CA PHE A 164 -8.19 -3.11 -10.07
C PHE A 164 -8.34 -1.90 -10.98
N LEU A 165 -9.15 -1.99 -12.01
CA LEU A 165 -9.32 -0.90 -12.98
C LEU A 165 -10.02 0.32 -12.38
N ILE A 166 -10.90 0.16 -11.38
CA ILE A 166 -11.54 1.27 -10.67
C ILE A 166 -10.53 2.16 -9.92
N ASN A 167 -9.37 1.64 -9.58
CA ASN A 167 -8.31 2.43 -8.97
C ASN A 167 -7.73 3.47 -9.94
N LEU A 168 -7.76 3.23 -11.25
CA LEU A 168 -7.13 4.12 -12.24
C LEU A 168 -7.71 5.54 -12.26
N PRO A 169 -9.04 5.74 -12.41
CA PRO A 169 -9.60 7.07 -12.36
C PRO A 169 -9.37 7.76 -11.02
N LEU A 170 -9.37 7.00 -9.91
CA LEU A 170 -9.13 7.56 -8.58
C LEU A 170 -7.66 7.95 -8.39
N VAL A 171 -6.71 7.14 -8.89
CA VAL A 171 -5.28 7.49 -8.90
C VAL A 171 -5.03 8.71 -9.78
N LEU A 172 -5.65 8.79 -10.95
CA LEU A 172 -5.52 9.97 -11.82
C LEU A 172 -6.06 11.23 -11.14
N LEU A 173 -7.20 11.12 -10.47
CA LEU A 173 -7.75 12.22 -9.67
C LEU A 173 -6.77 12.63 -8.57
N ASP A 174 -6.23 11.66 -7.83
CA ASP A 174 -5.28 11.93 -6.74
C ASP A 174 -3.99 12.58 -7.28
N LEU A 175 -3.44 12.11 -8.39
CA LEU A 175 -2.27 12.71 -9.04
C LEU A 175 -2.52 14.17 -9.45
N VAL A 176 -3.68 14.47 -10.03
CA VAL A 176 -4.06 15.86 -10.41
C VAL A 176 -4.18 16.73 -9.17
N LEU A 177 -4.90 16.27 -8.14
CA LEU A 177 -5.06 17.00 -6.89
C LEU A 177 -3.72 17.18 -6.18
N PHE A 178 -2.86 16.17 -6.23
CA PHE A 178 -1.54 16.21 -5.63
C PHE A 178 -0.68 17.33 -6.24
N LEU A 179 -0.66 17.44 -7.57
CA LEU A 179 0.07 18.50 -8.28
C LEU A 179 -0.45 19.91 -7.97
N TRP A 180 -1.75 20.05 -7.67
CA TRP A 180 -2.34 21.33 -7.29
C TRP A 180 -1.98 21.77 -5.88
N VAL A 181 -1.79 20.80 -4.98
CA VAL A 181 -1.62 21.07 -3.55
C VAL A 181 -0.15 21.05 -3.15
N PHE A 182 0.64 20.13 -3.73
CA PHE A 182 2.02 19.90 -3.31
C PHE A 182 3.03 20.31 -4.40
N PRO A 183 3.96 21.21 -4.08
CA PRO A 183 5.04 21.54 -4.99
C PRO A 183 6.00 20.35 -5.11
N LEU A 184 6.36 20.00 -6.34
CA LEU A 184 7.39 18.98 -6.60
C LEU A 184 8.81 19.59 -6.72
N LYS A 185 8.90 20.92 -6.81
CA LYS A 185 10.16 21.64 -6.89
C LYS A 185 10.51 22.28 -5.53
N ASN A 186 11.80 22.38 -5.25
CA ASN A 186 12.34 23.05 -4.05
C ASN A 186 11.91 22.42 -2.71
N GLU A 187 11.76 21.11 -2.65
CA GLU A 187 11.57 20.41 -1.38
C GLU A 187 12.85 20.41 -0.56
N SER A 188 12.70 20.55 0.75
CA SER A 188 13.81 20.34 1.69
C SER A 188 14.15 18.84 1.70
N THR A 189 15.31 18.49 1.17
CA THR A 189 15.83 17.13 1.18
C THR A 189 16.85 16.96 2.30
N SER A 190 16.81 15.84 2.99
CA SER A 190 17.83 15.52 3.99
C SER A 190 19.13 15.06 3.29
N LYS A 191 20.25 15.67 3.66
CA LYS A 191 21.59 15.25 3.22
C LYS A 191 22.17 14.11 4.05
N THR A 192 21.45 13.63 5.06
CA THR A 192 21.92 12.53 5.91
C THR A 192 22.10 11.26 5.10
N SER A 193 23.19 10.55 5.35
CA SER A 193 23.45 9.25 4.74
C SER A 193 22.36 8.25 5.14
N VAL A 194 21.86 7.50 4.17
CA VAL A 194 20.96 6.37 4.46
C VAL A 194 21.81 5.26 5.07
N ASP A 195 21.41 4.80 6.24
CA ASP A 195 22.00 3.58 6.82
C ASP A 195 21.50 2.34 6.03
N TRP A 196 22.26 2.01 4.99
CA TRP A 196 21.93 0.85 4.13
C TRP A 196 22.05 -0.48 4.86
N LEU A 197 22.94 -0.56 5.86
CA LEU A 197 23.10 -1.77 6.65
C LEU A 197 21.89 -1.97 7.57
N GLY A 198 21.49 -0.96 8.32
CA GLY A 198 20.30 -1.00 9.15
C GLY A 198 19.02 -1.23 8.34
N ALA A 199 18.92 -0.59 7.15
CA ALA A 199 17.82 -0.83 6.22
C ALA A 199 17.79 -2.29 5.76
N GLY A 200 18.92 -2.85 5.33
CA GLY A 200 19.02 -4.25 4.91
C GLY A 200 18.68 -5.24 6.03
N LEU A 201 19.17 -5.00 7.24
CA LEU A 201 18.83 -5.82 8.40
C LEU A 201 17.34 -5.76 8.74
N SER A 202 16.74 -4.56 8.77
CA SER A 202 15.31 -4.41 9.04
C SER A 202 14.45 -5.09 7.97
N MET A 203 14.83 -4.98 6.70
CA MET A 203 14.16 -5.67 5.59
C MET A 203 14.23 -7.20 5.76
N THR A 204 15.40 -7.73 6.09
CA THR A 204 15.59 -9.17 6.28
C THR A 204 14.78 -9.69 7.47
N ILE A 205 14.80 -8.98 8.59
CA ILE A 205 14.03 -9.36 9.79
C ILE A 205 12.53 -9.36 9.49
N LEU A 206 12.01 -8.30 8.88
CA LEU A 206 10.60 -8.18 8.54
C LEU A 206 10.17 -9.21 7.50
N PHE A 207 11.02 -9.50 6.52
CA PHE A 207 10.79 -10.56 5.54
C PHE A 207 10.69 -11.93 6.19
N CYS A 208 11.70 -12.31 6.99
CA CYS A 208 11.73 -13.60 7.70
C CYS A 208 10.54 -13.74 8.66
N LEU A 209 10.22 -12.68 9.41
CA LEU A 209 9.09 -12.69 10.33
C LEU A 209 7.77 -12.86 9.59
N SER A 210 7.53 -12.07 8.54
CA SER A 210 6.31 -12.16 7.73
C SER A 210 6.17 -13.53 7.08
N LEU A 211 7.27 -14.05 6.51
CA LEU A 211 7.27 -15.38 5.89
C LEU A 211 7.01 -16.49 6.92
N ALA A 212 7.62 -16.41 8.10
CA ALA A 212 7.40 -17.37 9.19
C ALA A 212 5.94 -17.37 9.65
N LEU A 213 5.32 -16.21 9.81
CA LEU A 213 3.90 -16.10 10.19
C LEU A 213 2.96 -16.66 9.12
N ILE A 214 3.23 -16.40 7.83
CA ILE A 214 2.41 -16.87 6.72
C ILE A 214 2.58 -18.37 6.48
N GLN A 215 3.80 -18.89 6.52
CA GLN A 215 4.10 -20.28 6.21
C GLN A 215 4.19 -21.19 7.45
N GLY A 216 4.21 -20.64 8.64
CA GLY A 216 4.43 -21.37 9.89
C GLY A 216 3.44 -22.52 10.10
N ASN A 217 2.18 -22.36 9.70
CA ASN A 217 1.21 -23.44 9.76
C ASN A 217 1.52 -24.60 8.78
N LYS A 218 2.11 -24.32 7.61
CA LYS A 218 2.51 -25.36 6.64
C LYS A 218 3.79 -26.05 7.05
N TRP A 219 4.75 -25.31 7.63
CA TRP A 219 6.00 -25.85 8.12
C TRP A 219 5.86 -26.61 9.45
N GLY A 220 4.73 -26.38 10.16
CA GLY A 220 4.45 -26.97 11.46
C GLY A 220 5.23 -26.27 12.58
N TRP A 221 4.56 -25.42 13.34
CA TRP A 221 5.13 -24.72 14.50
C TRP A 221 5.79 -25.70 15.52
N ARG A 222 5.37 -26.98 15.54
CA ARG A 222 5.93 -28.01 16.42
C ARG A 222 7.40 -28.35 16.11
N HIS A 223 7.84 -28.25 14.87
CA HIS A 223 9.24 -28.50 14.51
C HIS A 223 10.20 -27.40 14.99
N LEU A 224 9.74 -26.16 15.12
CA LEU A 224 10.53 -25.07 15.67
C LEU A 224 10.69 -25.14 17.19
N LEU A 225 9.79 -25.83 17.90
CA LEU A 225 9.83 -26.04 19.35
C LEU A 225 10.63 -27.29 19.75
N LEU A 226 11.00 -28.17 18.80
CA LEU A 226 11.79 -29.40 19.05
C LEU A 226 13.30 -29.14 19.18
N PHE A 227 13.79 -27.92 19.02
CA PHE A 227 15.15 -27.55 19.45
C PHE A 227 15.26 -27.26 20.95
N ARG A 228 14.30 -27.71 21.73
CA ARG A 228 14.31 -27.61 23.19
C ARG A 228 14.30 -29.00 23.78
N TYR A 229 15.45 -29.71 23.62
CA TYR A 229 15.98 -30.74 24.55
C TYR A 229 17.28 -31.27 23.98
#